data_3c5b4dc1e239693c4576777ad8183dd6
#
_entry.id   3c5b4dc1e239693c4576777ad8183dd6
#
_cell.length_a   1.000
_cell.length_b   1.000
_cell.length_c   1.000
_cell.angle_alpha   90.00
_cell.angle_beta   90.00
_cell.angle_gamma   90.00
#
_symmetry.space_group_name_H-M   'P 1'
#
loop_
_entity.id
_entity.type
_entity.pdbx_description
1 polymer ?
#
loop_
_entity_poly.entity_id
_entity_poly.type
_entity_poly.pdbx_seq_one_letter_code
_entity_poly.pdbx_strand_id
1 'polypeptide(L)'
;MESMVRETLEFMRGLSHREPAQLVDIMALLESLQADNEAMGRAVAIDGRVTRPWTGAPQLLKRCLSNLVDNAVLYGQRAQIRVEEAPDQLTLRVRDHGPGIPDSEIEKVFAPFYRLEGSRSRETGGTGLGLAIARNIAQAHGGDVHLRNHEEGGLEAILALPWKLA
;
A
#
# COMPACT_ATOMS: atom_id res chain seq x y z
N MET A 1 -4.82 21.64 7.21
CA MET A 1 -4.52 22.36 5.96
C MET A 1 -3.11 22.10 5.45
N GLU A 2 -2.11 22.25 6.29
CA GLU A 2 -0.72 21.99 5.87
C GLU A 2 -0.49 20.55 5.42
N SER A 3 -1.09 19.57 6.08
CA SER A 3 -0.96 18.15 5.71
C SER A 3 -1.54 17.88 4.33
N MET A 4 -2.65 18.52 4.00
CA MET A 4 -3.31 18.34 2.71
C MET A 4 -2.48 18.91 1.55
N VAL A 5 -1.88 20.07 1.75
CA VAL A 5 -0.99 20.67 0.76
C VAL A 5 0.25 19.80 0.57
N ARG A 6 0.83 19.32 1.66
CA ARG A 6 2.00 18.46 1.61
C ARG A 6 1.71 17.18 0.84
N GLU A 7 0.59 16.51 1.13
CA GLU A 7 0.23 15.26 0.46
C GLU A 7 -0.09 15.47 -1.02
N THR A 8 -0.70 16.61 -1.37
CA THR A 8 -0.94 16.96 -2.76
C THR A 8 0.38 17.14 -3.50
N LEU A 9 1.35 17.83 -2.88
CA LEU A 9 2.68 17.99 -3.46
C LEU A 9 3.39 16.67 -3.59
N GLU A 10 3.27 15.79 -2.60
CA GLU A 10 3.85 14.45 -2.65
C GLU A 10 3.22 13.59 -3.74
N PHE A 11 1.90 13.69 -3.92
CA PHE A 11 1.20 12.99 -5.00
C PHE A 11 1.74 13.42 -6.36
N MET A 12 1.82 14.73 -6.60
CA MET A 12 2.35 15.26 -7.85
C MET A 12 3.81 14.90 -8.05
N ARG A 13 4.59 14.95 -6.98
CA ARG A 13 6.01 14.57 -7.01
C ARG A 13 6.16 13.08 -7.29
N GLY A 14 5.28 12.24 -6.76
CA GLY A 14 5.25 10.81 -7.03
C GLY A 14 5.00 10.48 -8.49
N LEU A 15 4.17 11.27 -9.17
CA LEU A 15 3.90 11.12 -10.61
C LEU A 15 5.12 11.46 -11.47
N SER A 16 5.96 12.41 -11.02
CA SER A 16 7.14 12.86 -11.75
C SER A 16 8.45 12.30 -11.21
N HIS A 17 8.43 11.70 -10.04
CA HIS A 17 9.65 11.21 -9.39
C HIS A 17 10.18 9.97 -10.09
N ARG A 18 11.49 9.99 -10.36
CA ARG A 18 12.18 8.87 -10.99
C ARG A 18 13.32 8.41 -10.08
N GLU A 19 13.07 7.35 -9.36
CA GLU A 19 14.09 6.70 -8.57
C GLU A 19 14.73 5.60 -9.43
N PRO A 20 16.07 5.48 -9.44
CA PRO A 20 16.72 4.39 -10.21
C PRO A 20 16.32 3.03 -9.69
N ALA A 21 16.09 2.10 -10.60
CA ALA A 21 15.82 0.72 -10.25
C ALA A 21 17.10 0.04 -9.78
N GLN A 22 16.98 -0.81 -8.77
CA GLN A 22 18.09 -1.62 -8.24
C GLN A 22 17.55 -2.93 -7.71
N LEU A 23 18.43 -3.85 -7.36
CA LEU A 23 18.03 -5.09 -6.71
C LEU A 23 17.61 -4.80 -5.28
N VAL A 24 16.46 -5.30 -4.89
CA VAL A 24 15.84 -5.05 -3.58
C VAL A 24 15.59 -6.37 -2.87
N ASP A 25 16.02 -6.45 -1.63
CA ASP A 25 15.65 -7.53 -0.72
C ASP A 25 14.27 -7.19 -0.14
N ILE A 26 13.25 -7.87 -0.63
CA ILE A 26 11.87 -7.60 -0.22
C ILE A 26 11.66 -7.85 1.27
N MET A 27 12.21 -8.94 1.80
CA MET A 27 12.02 -9.25 3.22
C MET A 27 12.66 -8.18 4.11
N ALA A 28 13.84 -7.69 3.75
CA ALA A 28 14.50 -6.62 4.50
C ALA A 28 13.66 -5.33 4.47
N LEU A 29 13.08 -5.01 3.32
CA LEU A 29 12.21 -3.84 3.19
C LEU A 29 10.95 -3.98 4.06
N LEU A 30 10.33 -5.17 4.07
CA LEU A 30 9.15 -5.43 4.88
C LEU A 30 9.47 -5.37 6.37
N GLU A 31 10.61 -5.91 6.79
CA GLU A 31 11.05 -5.86 8.19
C GLU A 31 11.30 -4.42 8.64
N SER A 32 11.87 -3.59 7.76
CA SER A 32 12.05 -2.16 8.02
C SER A 32 10.71 -1.46 8.19
N LEU A 33 9.76 -1.75 7.31
CA LEU A 33 8.41 -1.21 7.40
C LEU A 33 7.71 -1.64 8.69
N GLN A 34 7.84 -2.90 9.07
CA GLN A 34 7.28 -3.45 10.30
C GLN A 34 7.87 -2.74 11.52
N ALA A 35 9.19 -2.55 11.55
CA ALA A 35 9.87 -1.88 12.66
C ALA A 35 9.42 -0.43 12.80
N ASP A 36 9.27 0.29 11.67
CA ASP A 36 8.80 1.67 11.67
C ASP A 36 7.38 1.76 12.26
N ASN A 37 6.52 0.82 11.92
CA ASN A 37 5.15 0.80 12.43
C ASN A 37 5.10 0.42 13.91
N GLU A 38 5.89 -0.55 14.33
CA GLU A 38 5.97 -0.95 15.74
C GLU A 38 6.45 0.21 16.63
N ALA A 39 7.39 1.01 16.13
CA ALA A 39 7.86 2.20 16.83
C ALA A 39 6.73 3.23 17.05
N MET A 40 5.71 3.22 16.18
CA MET A 40 4.52 4.07 16.32
C MET A 40 3.37 3.38 17.08
N GLY A 41 3.60 2.20 17.64
CA GLY A 41 2.58 1.44 18.34
C GLY A 41 1.60 0.71 17.45
N ARG A 42 1.93 0.52 16.18
CA ARG A 42 1.07 -0.15 15.20
C ARG A 42 1.49 -1.60 15.01
N ALA A 43 0.53 -2.51 15.02
CA ALA A 43 0.80 -3.93 14.82
C ALA A 43 0.78 -4.27 13.32
N VAL A 44 1.91 -4.74 12.82
CA VAL A 44 2.06 -5.21 11.45
C VAL A 44 2.64 -6.62 11.48
N ALA A 45 1.90 -7.59 10.98
CA ALA A 45 2.36 -8.97 10.88
C ALA A 45 2.80 -9.25 9.45
N ILE A 46 3.84 -10.07 9.30
CA ILE A 46 4.34 -10.49 7.99
C ILE A 46 4.22 -12.01 7.91
N ASP A 47 3.59 -12.50 6.84
CA ASP A 47 3.42 -13.93 6.56
C ASP A 47 3.96 -14.24 5.17
N GLY A 48 4.62 -15.39 5.05
CA GLY A 48 5.22 -15.81 3.79
C GLY A 48 6.67 -15.37 3.67
N ARG A 49 7.28 -15.71 2.55
CA ARG A 49 8.69 -15.44 2.32
C ARG A 49 8.98 -15.20 0.85
N VAL A 50 9.87 -14.28 0.58
CA VAL A 50 10.40 -13.99 -0.76
C VAL A 50 11.89 -14.26 -0.72
N THR A 51 12.36 -15.11 -1.61
CA THR A 51 13.76 -15.55 -1.64
C THR A 51 14.59 -14.90 -2.75
N ARG A 52 13.93 -14.49 -3.85
CA ARG A 52 14.64 -13.87 -4.96
C ARG A 52 14.56 -12.34 -4.86
N PRO A 53 15.59 -11.64 -5.32
CA PRO A 53 15.57 -10.18 -5.33
C PRO A 53 14.55 -9.66 -6.34
N TRP A 54 13.94 -8.53 -5.99
CA TRP A 54 13.05 -7.80 -6.87
C TRP A 54 13.81 -6.59 -7.44
N THR A 55 13.59 -6.28 -8.70
CA THR A 55 14.21 -5.12 -9.33
C THR A 55 13.21 -3.98 -9.44
N GLY A 56 13.51 -2.86 -8.81
CA GLY A 56 12.67 -1.68 -8.83
C GLY A 56 13.21 -0.59 -7.93
N ALA A 57 12.39 0.40 -7.65
CA ALA A 57 12.75 1.55 -6.83
C ALA A 57 12.37 1.29 -5.37
N PRO A 58 13.34 1.05 -4.47
CA PRO A 58 13.04 0.61 -3.10
C PRO A 58 12.29 1.64 -2.27
N GLN A 59 12.61 2.93 -2.40
CA GLN A 59 11.92 3.96 -1.64
C GLN A 59 10.48 4.15 -2.11
N LEU A 60 10.25 4.07 -3.42
CA LEU A 60 8.90 4.12 -3.96
C LEU A 60 8.09 2.92 -3.52
N LEU A 61 8.67 1.73 -3.55
CA LEU A 61 7.97 0.53 -3.06
C LEU A 61 7.64 0.66 -1.58
N LYS A 62 8.57 1.13 -0.77
CA LYS A 62 8.32 1.35 0.66
C LYS A 62 7.18 2.35 0.86
N ARG A 63 7.15 3.42 0.08
CA ARG A 63 6.07 4.42 0.13
C ARG A 63 4.72 3.81 -0.25
N CYS A 64 4.70 3.02 -1.31
CA CYS A 64 3.50 2.30 -1.75
C CYS A 64 2.95 1.43 -0.62
N LEU A 65 3.80 0.59 -0.04
CA LEU A 65 3.41 -0.30 1.05
C LEU A 65 3.03 0.46 2.31
N SER A 66 3.73 1.54 2.64
CA SER A 66 3.38 2.39 3.79
C SER A 66 1.99 2.95 3.65
N ASN A 67 1.62 3.39 2.44
CA ASN A 67 0.27 3.91 2.18
C ASN A 67 -0.79 2.82 2.36
N LEU A 68 -0.51 1.60 1.90
CA LEU A 68 -1.44 0.48 2.08
C LEU A 68 -1.57 0.07 3.55
N VAL A 69 -0.45 0.06 4.28
CA VAL A 69 -0.45 -0.26 5.71
C VAL A 69 -1.15 0.83 6.52
N ASP A 70 -0.88 2.10 6.22
CA ASP A 70 -1.54 3.22 6.89
C ASP A 70 -3.06 3.12 6.73
N ASN A 71 -3.51 2.79 5.53
CA ASN A 71 -4.92 2.61 5.25
C ASN A 71 -5.51 1.44 6.05
N ALA A 72 -4.80 0.32 6.12
CA ALA A 72 -5.24 -0.85 6.87
C ALA A 72 -5.34 -0.57 8.37
N VAL A 73 -4.34 0.11 8.94
CA VAL A 73 -4.34 0.47 10.37
C VAL A 73 -5.46 1.47 10.69
N LEU A 74 -5.69 2.41 9.77
CA LEU A 74 -6.72 3.43 9.93
C LEU A 74 -8.12 2.83 10.06
N TYR A 75 -8.43 1.85 9.23
CA TYR A 75 -9.77 1.27 9.15
C TYR A 75 -9.92 -0.03 9.93
N GLY A 76 -8.84 -0.76 10.17
CA GLY A 76 -8.88 -2.07 10.79
C GLY A 76 -7.95 -2.27 11.98
N GLN A 77 -7.32 -1.21 12.47
CA GLN A 77 -6.46 -1.17 13.66
C GLN A 77 -5.12 -1.90 13.52
N ARG A 78 -5.00 -2.87 12.64
CA ARG A 78 -3.76 -3.59 12.40
C ARG A 78 -3.69 -4.04 10.96
N ALA A 79 -2.48 -4.34 10.51
CA ALA A 79 -2.25 -4.80 9.15
C ALA A 79 -1.55 -6.15 9.15
N GLN A 80 -1.93 -6.99 8.22
CA GLN A 80 -1.25 -8.25 7.97
C GLN A 80 -0.77 -8.24 6.53
N ILE A 81 0.53 -8.42 6.35
CA ILE A 81 1.15 -8.47 5.01
C ILE A 81 1.46 -9.92 4.69
N ARG A 82 0.90 -10.40 3.60
CA ARG A 82 1.19 -11.73 3.09
C ARG A 82 1.96 -11.60 1.78
N VAL A 83 3.08 -12.29 1.68
CA VAL A 83 3.91 -12.27 0.48
C VAL A 83 3.81 -13.61 -0.25
N GLU A 84 3.70 -13.53 -1.56
CA GLU A 84 3.61 -14.70 -2.43
C GLU A 84 4.61 -14.56 -3.58
N GLU A 85 5.44 -15.56 -3.75
CA GLU A 85 6.47 -15.59 -4.79
C GLU A 85 6.02 -16.55 -5.89
N ALA A 86 5.73 -15.99 -7.07
CA ALA A 86 5.39 -16.78 -8.25
C ALA A 86 6.48 -16.57 -9.32
N PRO A 87 6.59 -17.46 -10.32
CA PRO A 87 7.66 -17.34 -11.32
C PRO A 87 7.69 -16.03 -12.08
N ASP A 88 6.53 -15.44 -12.35
CA ASP A 88 6.40 -14.23 -13.17
C ASP A 88 5.98 -13.00 -12.38
N GLN A 89 5.63 -13.15 -11.10
CA GLN A 89 5.02 -12.07 -10.35
C GLN A 89 5.27 -12.19 -8.86
N LEU A 90 5.52 -11.04 -8.24
CA LEU A 90 5.54 -10.89 -6.79
C LEU A 90 4.20 -10.31 -6.36
N THR A 91 3.55 -10.94 -5.39
CA THR A 91 2.27 -10.44 -4.85
C THR A 91 2.43 -10.14 -3.36
N LEU A 92 2.01 -8.95 -2.98
CA LEU A 92 2.00 -8.48 -1.60
C LEU A 92 0.55 -8.14 -1.25
N ARG A 93 0.00 -8.82 -0.24
CA ARG A 93 -1.37 -8.60 0.20
C ARG A 93 -1.37 -7.94 1.56
N VAL A 94 -2.01 -6.78 1.65
CA VAL A 94 -2.13 -6.04 2.91
C VAL A 94 -3.58 -6.10 3.33
N ARG A 95 -3.84 -6.85 4.40
CA ARG A 95 -5.19 -7.08 4.92
C ARG A 95 -5.40 -6.34 6.23
N ASP A 96 -6.55 -5.70 6.38
CA ASP A 96 -7.02 -5.19 7.66
C ASP A 96 -8.10 -6.11 8.23
N HIS A 97 -8.54 -5.80 9.45
CA HIS A 97 -9.60 -6.53 10.13
C HIS A 97 -10.83 -5.63 10.38
N GLY A 98 -11.00 -4.62 9.55
CA GLY A 98 -12.12 -3.69 9.62
C GLY A 98 -13.39 -4.22 8.95
N PRO A 99 -14.35 -3.34 8.72
CA PRO A 99 -15.65 -3.74 8.16
C PRO A 99 -15.62 -3.99 6.65
N GLY A 100 -14.51 -3.70 5.97
CA GLY A 100 -14.48 -3.71 4.52
C GLY A 100 -15.17 -2.49 3.93
N ILE A 101 -15.41 -2.51 2.62
CA ILE A 101 -16.10 -1.42 1.94
C ILE A 101 -17.13 -2.01 0.98
N PRO A 102 -18.18 -1.25 0.63
CA PRO A 102 -19.14 -1.72 -0.37
C PRO A 102 -18.45 -1.99 -1.72
N ASP A 103 -18.86 -3.04 -2.40
CA ASP A 103 -18.29 -3.40 -3.71
C ASP A 103 -18.37 -2.26 -4.71
N SER A 104 -19.45 -1.46 -4.65
CA SER A 104 -19.63 -0.29 -5.52
C SER A 104 -18.60 0.81 -5.28
N GLU A 105 -17.91 0.79 -4.13
CA GLU A 105 -16.93 1.81 -3.76
C GLU A 105 -15.48 1.40 -4.06
N ILE A 106 -15.24 0.12 -4.36
CA ILE A 106 -13.89 -0.44 -4.47
C ILE A 106 -13.00 0.33 -5.46
N GLU A 107 -13.50 0.62 -6.66
CA GLU A 107 -12.72 1.41 -7.62
C GLU A 107 -12.70 2.90 -7.31
N LYS A 108 -13.77 3.41 -6.72
CA LYS A 108 -13.91 4.83 -6.41
C LYS A 108 -12.90 5.32 -5.37
N VAL A 109 -12.54 4.46 -4.42
CA VAL A 109 -11.61 4.87 -3.35
C VAL A 109 -10.19 5.11 -3.85
N PHE A 110 -9.85 4.71 -5.08
CA PHE A 110 -8.57 5.05 -5.71
C PHE A 110 -8.54 6.48 -6.26
N ALA A 111 -9.69 7.11 -6.43
CA ALA A 111 -9.71 8.48 -6.94
C ALA A 111 -9.10 9.44 -5.91
N PRO A 112 -8.24 10.37 -6.35
CA PRO A 112 -7.64 11.34 -5.43
C PRO A 112 -8.70 12.09 -4.65
N PHE A 113 -8.48 12.24 -3.34
CA PHE A 113 -9.37 12.93 -2.39
C PHE A 113 -10.72 12.28 -2.16
N TYR A 114 -11.01 11.14 -2.82
CA TYR A 114 -12.26 10.44 -2.59
C TYR A 114 -12.28 9.81 -1.19
N ARG A 115 -13.41 9.94 -0.51
CA ARG A 115 -13.63 9.33 0.80
C ARG A 115 -14.97 8.63 0.84
N LEU A 116 -15.01 7.54 1.60
CA LEU A 116 -16.27 6.84 1.83
C LEU A 116 -17.22 7.71 2.62
N GLU A 117 -18.48 7.73 2.22
CA GLU A 117 -19.54 8.40 2.95
C GLU A 117 -19.66 7.77 4.34
N GLY A 118 -19.73 8.62 5.37
CA GLY A 118 -19.77 8.15 6.75
C GLY A 118 -18.43 7.82 7.36
N SER A 119 -17.33 7.90 6.59
CA SER A 119 -16.00 7.72 7.17
C SER A 119 -15.68 8.94 8.04
N ARG A 120 -15.20 8.68 9.26
CA ARG A 120 -14.77 9.75 10.19
C ARG A 120 -13.37 10.22 9.84
N SER A 121 -13.18 10.51 8.60
CA SER A 121 -11.87 10.78 8.03
C SER A 121 -11.18 12.00 8.60
N ARG A 122 -11.92 12.97 9.15
CA ARG A 122 -11.33 14.12 9.82
C ARG A 122 -10.63 13.73 11.11
N GLU A 123 -11.20 12.77 11.84
CA GLU A 123 -10.60 12.25 13.07
C GLU A 123 -9.45 11.30 12.81
N THR A 124 -9.51 10.60 11.69
CA THR A 124 -8.51 9.59 11.33
C THR A 124 -7.37 10.14 10.50
N GLY A 125 -7.46 11.39 10.01
CA GLY A 125 -6.37 12.08 9.36
C GLY A 125 -6.07 11.70 7.93
N GLY A 126 -6.87 10.85 7.29
CA GLY A 126 -6.65 10.49 5.89
C GLY A 126 -7.03 11.60 4.93
N THR A 127 -6.21 11.85 3.90
CA THR A 127 -6.47 12.87 2.89
C THR A 127 -7.14 12.33 1.64
N GLY A 128 -7.23 11.01 1.50
CA GLY A 128 -7.77 10.38 0.30
C GLY A 128 -6.77 10.23 -0.84
N LEU A 129 -5.48 10.45 -0.59
CA LEU A 129 -4.43 10.32 -1.60
C LEU A 129 -3.64 9.02 -1.51
N GLY A 130 -3.63 8.36 -0.35
CA GLY A 130 -2.76 7.21 -0.10
C GLY A 130 -2.93 6.08 -1.12
N LEU A 131 -4.17 5.70 -1.42
CA LEU A 131 -4.43 4.62 -2.38
C LEU A 131 -4.07 5.03 -3.81
N ALA A 132 -4.33 6.29 -4.19
CA ALA A 132 -3.96 6.80 -5.51
C ALA A 132 -2.44 6.77 -5.69
N ILE A 133 -1.70 7.20 -4.67
CA ILE A 133 -0.23 7.18 -4.69
C ILE A 133 0.29 5.74 -4.81
N ALA A 134 -0.26 4.83 -4.01
CA ALA A 134 0.15 3.43 -4.04
C ALA A 134 -0.08 2.82 -5.42
N ARG A 135 -1.24 3.06 -6.01
CA ARG A 135 -1.55 2.54 -7.35
C ARG A 135 -0.64 3.12 -8.42
N ASN A 136 -0.37 4.42 -8.37
CA ASN A 136 0.53 5.07 -9.32
C ASN A 136 1.93 4.47 -9.26
N ILE A 137 2.45 4.20 -8.07
CA ILE A 137 3.75 3.59 -7.89
C ILE A 137 3.75 2.16 -8.48
N ALA A 138 2.72 1.38 -8.19
CA ALA A 138 2.60 0.03 -8.72
C ALA A 138 2.57 0.04 -10.25
N GLN A 139 1.77 0.92 -10.83
CA GLN A 139 1.64 1.03 -12.29
C GLN A 139 2.93 1.50 -12.94
N ALA A 140 3.69 2.37 -12.27
CA ALA A 140 5.00 2.80 -12.76
C ALA A 140 6.00 1.64 -12.82
N HIS A 141 5.77 0.59 -12.03
CA HIS A 141 6.58 -0.63 -12.04
C HIS A 141 6.01 -1.74 -12.92
N GLY A 142 4.96 -1.44 -13.67
CA GLY A 142 4.31 -2.43 -14.55
C GLY A 142 3.30 -3.32 -13.84
N GLY A 143 2.97 -3.03 -12.61
CA GLY A 143 1.99 -3.77 -11.81
C GLY A 143 0.71 -2.99 -11.56
N ASP A 144 0.01 -3.35 -10.52
CA ASP A 144 -1.21 -2.65 -10.11
C ASP A 144 -1.54 -2.97 -8.65
N VAL A 145 -2.48 -2.20 -8.10
CA VAL A 145 -3.09 -2.45 -6.80
C VAL A 145 -4.58 -2.68 -6.99
N HIS A 146 -5.07 -3.75 -6.43
CA HIS A 146 -6.50 -4.07 -6.40
C HIS A 146 -6.97 -4.16 -4.96
N LEU A 147 -8.24 -3.85 -4.75
CA LEU A 147 -8.88 -4.01 -3.44
C LEU A 147 -9.97 -5.06 -3.53
N ARG A 148 -10.12 -5.84 -2.46
CA ARG A 148 -11.25 -6.74 -2.33
C ARG A 148 -11.63 -6.89 -0.87
N ASN A 149 -12.90 -7.18 -0.62
CA ASN A 149 -13.33 -7.60 0.71
C ASN A 149 -12.89 -9.04 0.92
N HIS A 150 -12.26 -9.30 2.06
CA HIS A 150 -11.77 -10.64 2.38
C HIS A 150 -12.94 -11.52 2.84
N GLU A 151 -12.91 -12.81 2.49
CA GLU A 151 -13.97 -13.75 2.84
C GLU A 151 -14.19 -13.84 4.35
N GLU A 152 -13.12 -13.75 5.12
CA GLU A 152 -13.16 -13.83 6.59
C GLU A 152 -13.28 -12.44 7.25
N GLY A 153 -13.60 -11.42 6.49
CA GLY A 153 -13.74 -10.06 6.99
C GLY A 153 -12.54 -9.17 6.71
N GLY A 154 -12.79 -7.88 6.67
CA GLY A 154 -11.77 -6.87 6.39
C GLY A 154 -11.56 -6.63 4.92
N LEU A 155 -10.76 -5.61 4.62
CA LEU A 155 -10.37 -5.24 3.27
C LEU A 155 -8.95 -5.72 3.00
N GLU A 156 -8.72 -6.22 1.80
CA GLU A 156 -7.40 -6.67 1.37
C GLU A 156 -6.96 -5.86 0.16
N ALA A 157 -5.79 -5.22 0.26
CA ALA A 157 -5.15 -4.55 -0.85
C ALA A 157 -4.12 -5.51 -1.46
N ILE A 158 -4.23 -5.75 -2.75
CA ILE A 158 -3.38 -6.71 -3.46
C ILE A 158 -2.46 -5.95 -4.39
N LEU A 159 -1.18 -5.93 -4.05
CA LEU A 159 -0.12 -5.32 -4.86
C LEU A 159 0.55 -6.41 -5.67
N ALA A 160 0.38 -6.36 -6.98
CA ALA A 160 1.01 -7.30 -7.92
C ALA A 160 2.09 -6.57 -8.71
N LEU A 161 3.30 -7.12 -8.71
CA LEU A 161 4.46 -6.51 -9.37
C LEU A 161 5.18 -7.55 -10.22
N PRO A 162 5.64 -7.16 -11.43
CA PRO A 162 6.59 -8.00 -12.16
C PRO A 162 7.91 -8.02 -11.39
N TRP A 163 8.72 -9.06 -11.59
CA TRP A 163 9.99 -9.17 -10.88
C TRP A 163 10.98 -8.10 -11.28
N LYS A 164 10.86 -7.61 -12.50
CA LYS A 164 11.71 -6.51 -12.99
C LYS A 164 10.92 -5.69 -14.02
N LEU A 165 11.26 -4.43 -14.11
CA LEU A 165 10.69 -3.56 -15.13
C LEU A 165 11.16 -4.02 -16.49
N ALA A 166 10.23 -4.19 -17.40
CA ALA A 166 10.54 -4.61 -18.77
C ALA A 166 11.21 -3.49 -19.57
#